data_ddc5cd9f961a42a947117f63746b885e
#
_entry.id   ddc5cd9f961a42a947117f63746b885e
#
_cell.length_a   1.000
_cell.length_b   1.000
_cell.length_c   1.000
_cell.angle_alpha   90.00
_cell.angle_beta   90.00
_cell.angle_gamma   90.00
#
_symmetry.space_group_name_H-M   'P 1'
#
loop_
_entity.id
_entity.type
_entity.pdbx_description
1 polymer ?
#
loop_
_entity_poly.entity_id
_entity_poly.type
_entity_poly.pdbx_seq_one_letter_code
_entity_poly.pdbx_strand_id
1 'polypeptide(L)'
;MSKRIVIALGGNALGDTPYEQLALVTETAKPIVDLIAQGNEVIIAHGNGPQVGMINLGMATAAEAKAIKSDMPFPECGAMSQGYIGYHLQNAIGNELASRGMNKDVATVVTQVLVDEADPAFQHPTKPVGAFYDKETADRIAAEKGYTMVEDAGRGYRQVVPSPKPIDVIEKNTVKALVDNGTVVITVGGGGIPVVRKDGKLYGTPAVIDKDFASAKLAELLDADMLVILTAVEKVAINFGKPDQKGLDTLTPDEARKYIDEKQFAPGSMLPKVQAAMSFAESKPGRVALITLLEKAAEGIEGKTGTRVQM
;
A
#
# COMPACT_ATOMS: atom_id res chain seq x y z
N MET A 1 -22.34 12.73 -9.23
CA MET A 1 -21.20 13.67 -9.33
C MET A 1 -19.93 12.82 -9.42
N SER A 2 -18.99 13.20 -10.28
CA SER A 2 -17.64 12.61 -10.33
C SER A 2 -16.95 12.76 -8.99
N LYS A 3 -16.24 11.73 -8.53
CA LYS A 3 -15.43 11.75 -7.30
C LYS A 3 -13.98 11.52 -7.65
N ARG A 4 -13.09 12.16 -6.88
CA ARG A 4 -11.66 11.80 -6.85
C ARG A 4 -11.43 10.71 -5.82
N ILE A 5 -10.97 9.54 -6.27
CA ILE A 5 -10.86 8.33 -5.45
C ILE A 5 -9.42 7.82 -5.47
N VAL A 6 -8.83 7.66 -4.29
CA VAL A 6 -7.57 6.94 -4.15
C VAL A 6 -7.87 5.50 -3.74
N ILE A 7 -7.36 4.54 -4.51
CA ILE A 7 -7.53 3.09 -4.27
C ILE A 7 -6.21 2.50 -3.80
N ALA A 8 -6.20 1.90 -2.63
CA ALA A 8 -5.06 1.17 -2.07
C ALA A 8 -5.22 -0.34 -2.33
N LEU A 9 -4.50 -0.87 -3.33
CA LEU A 9 -4.50 -2.29 -3.67
C LEU A 9 -3.70 -3.11 -2.66
N GLY A 10 -4.30 -4.16 -2.11
CA GLY A 10 -3.65 -5.14 -1.24
C GLY A 10 -2.81 -6.17 -2.00
N GLY A 11 -2.03 -6.98 -1.26
CA GLY A 11 -1.22 -8.05 -1.85
C GLY A 11 -2.03 -9.10 -2.60
N ASN A 12 -3.26 -9.38 -2.17
CA ASN A 12 -4.16 -10.33 -2.84
C ASN A 12 -4.48 -9.95 -4.31
N ALA A 13 -4.38 -8.66 -4.64
CA ALA A 13 -4.60 -8.16 -6.00
C ALA A 13 -3.35 -8.25 -6.89
N LEU A 14 -2.20 -8.67 -6.34
CA LEU A 14 -0.89 -8.58 -7.01
C LEU A 14 -0.15 -9.92 -7.13
N GLY A 15 -0.47 -10.95 -6.33
CA GLY A 15 0.27 -12.21 -6.29
C GLY A 15 1.72 -12.09 -5.81
N ASP A 16 2.42 -13.21 -5.77
CA ASP A 16 3.78 -13.30 -5.25
C ASP A 16 4.83 -13.38 -6.38
N THR A 17 4.46 -13.88 -7.55
CA THR A 17 5.36 -14.01 -8.69
C THR A 17 4.94 -13.12 -9.86
N PRO A 18 5.85 -12.76 -10.81
CA PRO A 18 5.50 -11.99 -12.00
C PRO A 18 4.39 -12.62 -12.85
N TYR A 19 4.37 -13.94 -12.95
CA TYR A 19 3.39 -14.67 -13.78
C TYR A 19 2.00 -14.67 -13.15
N GLU A 20 1.93 -14.90 -11.83
CA GLU A 20 0.68 -14.77 -11.05
C GLU A 20 0.17 -13.33 -11.11
N GLN A 21 1.08 -12.36 -10.98
CA GLN A 21 0.72 -10.94 -11.01
C GLN A 21 0.07 -10.55 -12.33
N LEU A 22 0.61 -10.99 -13.48
CA LEU A 22 0.03 -10.72 -14.80
C LEU A 22 -1.43 -11.20 -14.91
N ALA A 23 -1.74 -12.38 -14.38
CA ALA A 23 -3.10 -12.90 -14.37
C ALA A 23 -4.00 -12.11 -13.43
N LEU A 24 -3.55 -11.83 -12.20
CA LEU A 24 -4.34 -11.14 -11.16
C LEU A 24 -4.60 -9.68 -11.51
N VAL A 25 -3.63 -8.94 -12.06
CA VAL A 25 -3.86 -7.53 -12.42
C VAL A 25 -4.82 -7.37 -13.58
N THR A 26 -4.95 -8.38 -14.46
CA THR A 26 -5.96 -8.38 -15.52
C THR A 26 -7.38 -8.42 -14.94
N GLU A 27 -7.61 -9.25 -13.94
CA GLU A 27 -8.89 -9.27 -13.22
C GLU A 27 -9.09 -8.03 -12.35
N THR A 28 -8.02 -7.55 -11.70
CA THR A 28 -8.02 -6.33 -10.88
C THR A 28 -8.38 -5.08 -11.70
N ALA A 29 -7.98 -5.02 -12.97
CA ALA A 29 -8.25 -3.89 -13.86
C ALA A 29 -9.76 -3.69 -14.13
N LYS A 30 -10.54 -4.75 -14.20
CA LYS A 30 -11.97 -4.70 -14.53
C LYS A 30 -12.78 -3.81 -13.56
N PRO A 31 -12.82 -4.07 -12.25
CA PRO A 31 -13.55 -3.22 -11.30
C PRO A 31 -12.97 -1.80 -11.19
N ILE A 32 -11.67 -1.62 -11.42
CA ILE A 32 -11.06 -0.29 -11.47
C ILE A 32 -11.62 0.51 -12.66
N VAL A 33 -11.68 -0.11 -13.85
CA VAL A 33 -12.21 0.53 -15.05
C VAL A 33 -13.73 0.73 -14.95
N ASP A 34 -14.47 -0.09 -14.22
CA ASP A 34 -15.88 0.17 -13.90
C ASP A 34 -16.06 1.51 -13.17
N LEU A 35 -15.18 1.81 -12.20
CA LEU A 35 -15.21 3.09 -11.48
C LEU A 35 -14.85 4.27 -12.38
N ILE A 36 -13.89 4.09 -13.29
CA ILE A 36 -13.51 5.11 -14.28
C ILE A 36 -14.65 5.36 -15.26
N ALA A 37 -15.34 4.31 -15.71
CA ALA A 37 -16.49 4.41 -16.60
C ALA A 37 -17.70 5.15 -15.98
N GLN A 38 -17.81 5.12 -14.65
CA GLN A 38 -18.79 5.92 -13.89
C GLN A 38 -18.41 7.42 -13.82
N GLY A 39 -17.31 7.83 -14.44
CA GLY A 39 -16.85 9.21 -14.49
C GLY A 39 -15.98 9.64 -13.32
N ASN A 40 -15.50 8.72 -12.48
CA ASN A 40 -14.62 9.04 -11.37
C ASN A 40 -13.16 9.27 -11.84
N GLU A 41 -12.45 10.13 -11.12
CA GLU A 41 -10.98 10.27 -11.19
C GLU A 41 -10.35 9.24 -10.26
N VAL A 42 -9.64 8.26 -10.82
CA VAL A 42 -9.08 7.15 -10.05
C VAL A 42 -7.57 7.25 -10.00
N ILE A 43 -7.04 7.23 -8.78
CA ILE A 43 -5.61 7.16 -8.46
C ILE A 43 -5.35 5.82 -7.74
N ILE A 44 -4.31 5.12 -8.15
CA ILE A 44 -4.04 3.76 -7.67
C ILE A 44 -2.72 3.75 -6.91
N ALA A 45 -2.79 3.31 -5.66
CA ALA A 45 -1.64 2.92 -4.85
C ALA A 45 -1.63 1.40 -4.68
N HIS A 46 -0.46 0.81 -4.51
CA HIS A 46 -0.34 -0.65 -4.36
C HIS A 46 0.69 -1.04 -3.31
N GLY A 47 0.57 -2.25 -2.76
CA GLY A 47 1.62 -2.87 -1.95
C GLY A 47 2.75 -3.43 -2.83
N ASN A 48 3.86 -3.86 -2.20
CA ASN A 48 5.01 -4.45 -2.88
C ASN A 48 5.76 -5.49 -2.04
N GLY A 49 5.22 -5.90 -0.89
CA GLY A 49 5.97 -6.70 0.09
C GLY A 49 6.73 -7.90 -0.48
N PRO A 50 6.08 -8.84 -1.20
CA PRO A 50 6.76 -9.96 -1.85
C PRO A 50 7.78 -9.49 -2.90
N GLN A 51 7.42 -8.53 -3.72
CA GLN A 51 8.21 -8.08 -4.87
C GLN A 51 9.50 -7.36 -4.44
N VAL A 52 9.41 -6.42 -3.49
CA VAL A 52 10.61 -5.72 -2.99
C VAL A 52 11.54 -6.68 -2.25
N GLY A 53 10.97 -7.66 -1.53
CA GLY A 53 11.74 -8.70 -0.87
C GLY A 53 12.48 -9.60 -1.85
N MET A 54 11.83 -10.03 -2.93
CA MET A 54 12.43 -10.82 -4.00
C MET A 54 13.57 -10.05 -4.69
N ILE A 55 13.36 -8.78 -5.03
CA ILE A 55 14.39 -7.93 -5.64
C ILE A 55 15.60 -7.79 -4.72
N ASN A 56 15.37 -7.44 -3.44
CA ASN A 56 16.45 -7.27 -2.47
C ASN A 56 17.24 -8.56 -2.27
N LEU A 57 16.57 -9.71 -2.09
CA LEU A 57 17.22 -11.01 -1.95
C LEU A 57 18.01 -11.39 -3.21
N GLY A 58 17.42 -11.21 -4.41
CA GLY A 58 18.08 -11.52 -5.68
C GLY A 58 19.35 -10.69 -5.89
N MET A 59 19.31 -9.39 -5.61
CA MET A 59 20.47 -8.50 -5.72
C MET A 59 21.55 -8.83 -4.68
N ALA A 60 21.18 -9.11 -3.44
CA ALA A 60 22.12 -9.52 -2.40
C ALA A 60 22.82 -10.84 -2.76
N THR A 61 22.06 -11.85 -3.21
CA THR A 61 22.60 -13.15 -3.63
C THR A 61 23.54 -13.01 -4.84
N ALA A 62 23.18 -12.19 -5.81
CA ALA A 62 24.03 -11.94 -6.98
C ALA A 62 25.34 -11.23 -6.60
N ALA A 63 25.31 -10.31 -5.64
CA ALA A 63 26.49 -9.63 -5.12
C ALA A 63 27.40 -10.61 -4.33
N GLU A 64 26.84 -11.45 -3.47
CA GLU A 64 27.57 -12.52 -2.75
C GLU A 64 28.25 -13.50 -3.73
N ALA A 65 27.54 -13.88 -4.79
CA ALA A 65 28.08 -14.71 -5.87
C ALA A 65 29.07 -13.97 -6.80
N LYS A 66 29.32 -12.67 -6.57
CA LYS A 66 30.15 -11.81 -7.42
C LYS A 66 29.69 -11.70 -8.87
N ALA A 67 28.40 -11.98 -9.14
CA ALA A 67 27.79 -11.81 -10.44
C ALA A 67 27.51 -10.32 -10.75
N ILE A 68 27.33 -9.51 -9.71
CA ILE A 68 27.26 -8.04 -9.78
C ILE A 68 28.24 -7.42 -8.78
N LYS A 69 28.56 -6.13 -8.97
CA LYS A 69 29.60 -5.43 -8.17
C LYS A 69 29.20 -5.14 -6.72
N SER A 70 27.92 -4.89 -6.48
CA SER A 70 27.37 -4.57 -5.15
C SER A 70 25.91 -5.00 -5.07
N ASP A 71 25.40 -5.18 -3.86
CA ASP A 71 23.97 -5.28 -3.62
C ASP A 71 23.24 -3.97 -3.97
N MET A 72 21.91 -4.02 -3.88
CA MET A 72 21.05 -2.85 -4.15
C MET A 72 20.47 -2.36 -2.82
N PRO A 73 20.65 -1.07 -2.47
CA PRO A 73 20.04 -0.51 -1.28
C PRO A 73 18.52 -0.60 -1.31
N PHE A 74 17.90 -0.61 -0.13
CA PHE A 74 16.47 -0.88 -0.01
C PHE A 74 15.56 0.15 -0.68
N PRO A 75 15.85 1.47 -0.64
CA PRO A 75 15.08 2.48 -1.39
C PRO A 75 15.06 2.23 -2.90
N GLU A 76 16.19 1.80 -3.49
CA GLU A 76 16.31 1.48 -4.90
C GLU A 76 15.53 0.20 -5.26
N CYS A 77 15.55 -0.81 -4.38
CA CYS A 77 14.67 -1.98 -4.54
C CYS A 77 13.18 -1.57 -4.52
N GLY A 78 12.83 -0.61 -3.68
CA GLY A 78 11.50 0.03 -3.65
C GLY A 78 11.16 0.66 -5.00
N ALA A 79 12.05 1.47 -5.57
CA ALA A 79 11.89 2.10 -6.88
C ALA A 79 11.72 1.07 -8.01
N MET A 80 12.55 0.02 -8.02
CA MET A 80 12.44 -1.09 -8.98
C MET A 80 11.08 -1.78 -8.89
N SER A 81 10.58 -2.01 -7.66
CA SER A 81 9.26 -2.61 -7.45
C SER A 81 8.11 -1.73 -7.94
N GLN A 82 8.23 -0.41 -7.80
CA GLN A 82 7.24 0.54 -8.34
C GLN A 82 7.17 0.46 -9.87
N GLY A 83 8.32 0.44 -10.55
CA GLY A 83 8.38 0.29 -11.99
C GLY A 83 7.80 -1.04 -12.48
N TYR A 84 8.17 -2.14 -11.84
CA TYR A 84 7.74 -3.48 -12.17
C TYR A 84 6.21 -3.67 -12.00
N ILE A 85 5.69 -3.39 -10.80
CA ILE A 85 4.26 -3.55 -10.49
C ILE A 85 3.45 -2.50 -11.27
N GLY A 86 3.96 -1.26 -11.34
CA GLY A 86 3.34 -0.19 -12.08
C GLY A 86 3.19 -0.51 -13.57
N TYR A 87 4.20 -1.10 -14.20
CA TYR A 87 4.12 -1.59 -15.57
C TYR A 87 2.99 -2.59 -15.77
N HIS A 88 2.88 -3.59 -14.89
CA HIS A 88 1.81 -4.60 -15.00
C HIS A 88 0.42 -3.98 -14.85
N LEU A 89 0.21 -3.12 -13.85
CA LEU A 89 -1.05 -2.43 -13.63
C LEU A 89 -1.38 -1.47 -14.79
N GLN A 90 -0.40 -0.69 -15.25
CA GLN A 90 -0.56 0.25 -16.37
C GLN A 90 -0.97 -0.49 -17.64
N ASN A 91 -0.33 -1.61 -17.94
CA ASN A 91 -0.65 -2.43 -19.09
C ASN A 91 -2.06 -3.03 -18.99
N ALA A 92 -2.41 -3.63 -17.84
CA ALA A 92 -3.71 -4.28 -17.65
C ALA A 92 -4.87 -3.26 -17.70
N ILE A 93 -4.73 -2.11 -17.02
CA ILE A 93 -5.75 -1.06 -17.02
C ILE A 93 -5.88 -0.43 -18.41
N GLY A 94 -4.76 -0.16 -19.09
CA GLY A 94 -4.76 0.37 -20.45
C GLY A 94 -5.46 -0.57 -21.44
N ASN A 95 -5.19 -1.88 -21.37
CA ASN A 95 -5.85 -2.90 -22.18
C ASN A 95 -7.36 -2.97 -21.90
N GLU A 96 -7.77 -2.91 -20.64
CA GLU A 96 -9.18 -2.94 -20.25
C GLU A 96 -9.91 -1.67 -20.71
N LEU A 97 -9.30 -0.48 -20.56
CA LEU A 97 -9.83 0.77 -21.10
C LEU A 97 -10.01 0.69 -22.61
N ALA A 98 -9.00 0.22 -23.35
CA ALA A 98 -9.04 0.07 -24.80
C ALA A 98 -10.13 -0.91 -25.24
N SER A 99 -10.29 -2.05 -24.55
CA SER A 99 -11.33 -3.05 -24.85
C SER A 99 -12.75 -2.49 -24.73
N ARG A 100 -12.94 -1.49 -23.88
CA ARG A 100 -14.23 -0.76 -23.67
C ARG A 100 -14.36 0.47 -24.56
N GLY A 101 -13.42 0.75 -25.46
CA GLY A 101 -13.43 1.94 -26.31
C GLY A 101 -13.21 3.25 -25.57
N MET A 102 -12.60 3.20 -24.38
CA MET A 102 -12.31 4.38 -23.54
C MET A 102 -10.91 4.90 -23.87
N ASN A 103 -10.84 6.15 -24.36
CA ASN A 103 -9.58 6.83 -24.66
C ASN A 103 -9.08 7.59 -23.43
N LYS A 104 -8.36 6.89 -22.54
CA LYS A 104 -7.71 7.50 -21.36
C LYS A 104 -6.29 6.96 -21.23
N ASP A 105 -5.37 7.87 -20.89
CA ASP A 105 -3.99 7.51 -20.60
C ASP A 105 -3.86 6.93 -19.19
N VAL A 106 -2.90 6.01 -19.04
CA VAL A 106 -2.51 5.43 -17.75
C VAL A 106 -1.03 5.66 -17.56
N ALA A 107 -0.63 6.21 -16.43
CA ALA A 107 0.77 6.49 -16.14
C ALA A 107 1.19 6.00 -14.76
N THR A 108 2.37 5.42 -14.67
CA THR A 108 3.03 5.09 -13.40
C THR A 108 4.03 6.18 -13.05
N VAL A 109 3.91 6.73 -11.85
CA VAL A 109 4.83 7.73 -11.30
C VAL A 109 5.66 7.09 -10.20
N VAL A 110 6.98 7.02 -10.40
CA VAL A 110 7.92 6.67 -9.33
C VAL A 110 7.85 7.74 -8.27
N THR A 111 7.55 7.34 -7.03
CA THR A 111 7.12 8.29 -5.99
C THR A 111 7.96 8.15 -4.73
N GLN A 112 8.47 9.28 -4.26
CA GLN A 112 9.19 9.44 -3.01
C GLN A 112 8.23 9.92 -1.92
N VAL A 113 8.36 9.38 -0.72
CA VAL A 113 7.54 9.78 0.44
C VAL A 113 8.45 10.23 1.57
N LEU A 114 8.25 11.48 1.98
CA LEU A 114 9.01 12.10 3.06
C LEU A 114 8.59 11.49 4.40
N VAL A 115 9.58 11.12 5.19
CA VAL A 115 9.41 10.64 6.57
C VAL A 115 10.29 11.46 7.52
N ASP A 116 9.95 11.43 8.82
CA ASP A 116 10.77 12.06 9.85
C ASP A 116 11.92 11.11 10.23
N GLU A 117 13.17 11.59 10.17
CA GLU A 117 14.33 10.83 10.62
C GLU A 117 14.27 10.51 12.13
N ALA A 118 13.56 11.32 12.91
CA ALA A 118 13.34 11.12 14.34
C ALA A 118 12.14 10.20 14.66
N ASP A 119 11.44 9.65 13.66
CA ASP A 119 10.31 8.76 13.91
C ASP A 119 10.74 7.56 14.77
N PRO A 120 10.03 7.26 15.88
CA PRO A 120 10.36 6.14 16.77
C PRO A 120 10.44 4.79 16.06
N ALA A 121 9.80 4.62 14.91
CA ALA A 121 9.88 3.41 14.10
C ALA A 121 11.31 3.04 13.69
N PHE A 122 12.21 4.02 13.56
CA PHE A 122 13.63 3.74 13.26
C PHE A 122 14.36 3.05 14.41
N GLN A 123 13.90 3.24 15.65
CA GLN A 123 14.44 2.56 16.84
C GLN A 123 13.76 1.22 17.10
N HIS A 124 12.55 1.01 16.55
CA HIS A 124 11.73 -0.18 16.77
C HIS A 124 11.20 -0.73 15.44
N PRO A 125 12.04 -1.42 14.64
CA PRO A 125 11.62 -2.02 13.38
C PRO A 125 10.53 -3.07 13.61
N THR A 126 9.43 -2.97 12.86
CA THR A 126 8.27 -3.88 13.01
C THR A 126 7.71 -4.39 11.68
N LYS A 127 8.11 -3.81 10.53
CA LYS A 127 7.53 -4.16 9.23
C LYS A 127 8.25 -5.37 8.64
N PRO A 128 7.59 -6.56 8.54
CA PRO A 128 8.21 -7.74 7.95
C PRO A 128 8.44 -7.56 6.44
N VAL A 129 9.62 -7.94 5.97
CA VAL A 129 10.03 -7.89 4.56
C VAL A 129 10.77 -9.17 4.17
N GLY A 130 10.85 -9.45 2.87
CA GLY A 130 11.62 -10.56 2.32
C GLY A 130 11.03 -11.96 2.57
N ALA A 131 11.87 -12.96 2.43
CA ALA A 131 11.52 -14.37 2.54
C ALA A 131 11.31 -14.81 4.00
N PHE A 132 10.71 -15.99 4.16
CA PHE A 132 10.67 -16.70 5.44
C PHE A 132 11.89 -17.58 5.59
N TYR A 133 12.46 -17.60 6.78
CA TYR A 133 13.64 -18.40 7.14
C TYR A 133 13.31 -19.29 8.35
N ASP A 134 14.00 -20.43 8.44
CA ASP A 134 14.06 -21.15 9.71
C ASP A 134 14.88 -20.37 10.74
N LYS A 135 14.80 -20.78 12.00
CA LYS A 135 15.47 -20.05 13.10
C LYS A 135 17.00 -20.02 12.95
N GLU A 136 17.63 -21.12 12.54
CA GLU A 136 19.08 -21.20 12.40
C GLU A 136 19.59 -20.24 11.31
N THR A 137 18.93 -20.22 10.16
CA THR A 137 19.23 -19.30 9.06
C THR A 137 19.00 -17.85 9.48
N ALA A 138 17.91 -17.57 10.19
CA ALA A 138 17.60 -16.22 10.67
C ALA A 138 18.65 -15.71 11.67
N ASP A 139 19.07 -16.54 12.64
CA ASP A 139 20.08 -16.18 13.61
C ASP A 139 21.44 -15.91 12.93
N ARG A 140 21.81 -16.70 11.91
CA ARG A 140 23.00 -16.48 11.10
C ARG A 140 22.93 -15.16 10.33
N ILE A 141 21.83 -14.88 9.63
CA ILE A 141 21.61 -13.63 8.88
C ILE A 141 21.67 -12.41 9.83
N ALA A 142 21.05 -12.51 11.01
CA ALA A 142 21.11 -11.47 12.01
C ALA A 142 22.55 -11.17 12.45
N ALA A 143 23.35 -12.21 12.70
CA ALA A 143 24.74 -12.07 13.11
C ALA A 143 25.67 -11.52 12.00
N GLU A 144 25.49 -11.99 10.76
CA GLU A 144 26.34 -11.61 9.62
C GLU A 144 26.00 -10.23 9.05
N LYS A 145 24.71 -9.87 8.99
CA LYS A 145 24.23 -8.65 8.31
C LYS A 145 23.70 -7.58 9.27
N GLY A 146 23.59 -7.86 10.56
CA GLY A 146 23.04 -6.94 11.55
C GLY A 146 21.53 -6.70 11.38
N TYR A 147 20.82 -7.61 10.71
CA TYR A 147 19.37 -7.47 10.49
C TYR A 147 18.59 -7.86 11.74
N THR A 148 17.50 -7.16 11.97
CA THR A 148 16.51 -7.56 12.99
C THR A 148 15.60 -8.61 12.40
N MET A 149 15.63 -9.83 12.96
CA MET A 149 14.82 -10.97 12.54
C MET A 149 13.77 -11.25 13.60
N VAL A 150 12.50 -11.43 13.18
CA VAL A 150 11.40 -11.77 14.09
C VAL A 150 10.59 -12.94 13.55
N GLU A 151 9.99 -13.70 14.44
CA GLU A 151 9.02 -14.74 14.10
C GLU A 151 7.74 -14.10 13.54
N ASP A 152 7.22 -14.58 12.42
CA ASP A 152 6.05 -14.06 11.73
C ASP A 152 4.93 -15.10 11.64
N ALA A 153 4.07 -15.09 12.63
CA ALA A 153 2.79 -15.82 12.68
C ALA A 153 2.90 -17.35 12.42
N GLY A 154 3.90 -18.02 12.99
CA GLY A 154 4.08 -19.47 12.89
C GLY A 154 4.63 -19.94 11.53
N ARG A 155 4.93 -19.03 10.60
CA ARG A 155 5.43 -19.34 9.25
C ARG A 155 6.95 -19.36 9.14
N GLY A 156 7.66 -18.93 10.19
CA GLY A 156 9.11 -18.79 10.23
C GLY A 156 9.54 -17.37 10.59
N TYR A 157 10.81 -17.07 10.39
CA TYR A 157 11.42 -15.79 10.73
C TYR A 157 11.56 -14.92 9.50
N ARG A 158 11.31 -13.61 9.67
CA ARG A 158 11.51 -12.60 8.63
C ARG A 158 12.32 -11.42 9.15
N GLN A 159 13.03 -10.77 8.24
CA GLN A 159 13.61 -9.47 8.53
C GLN A 159 12.49 -8.46 8.81
N VAL A 160 12.67 -7.61 9.81
CA VAL A 160 11.84 -6.44 10.02
C VAL A 160 12.66 -5.17 9.78
N VAL A 161 11.98 -4.18 9.17
CA VAL A 161 12.55 -2.87 8.89
C VAL A 161 11.69 -1.78 9.56
N PRO A 162 12.22 -0.56 9.75
CA PRO A 162 11.44 0.58 10.21
C PRO A 162 10.23 0.83 9.31
N SER A 163 9.11 1.25 9.92
CA SER A 163 7.89 1.64 9.19
C SER A 163 7.40 3.01 9.67
N PRO A 164 8.13 4.10 9.31
CA PRO A 164 7.80 5.44 9.74
C PRO A 164 6.49 5.94 9.10
N LYS A 165 5.87 6.95 9.71
CA LYS A 165 4.68 7.59 9.18
C LYS A 165 5.01 8.51 8.00
N PRO A 166 4.20 8.53 6.93
CA PRO A 166 4.37 9.47 5.82
C PRO A 166 4.02 10.90 6.24
N ILE A 167 4.90 11.85 5.92
CA ILE A 167 4.69 13.27 6.15
C ILE A 167 4.16 13.96 4.89
N ASP A 168 4.82 13.67 3.75
CA ASP A 168 4.52 14.30 2.47
C ASP A 168 4.84 13.36 1.30
N VAL A 169 4.20 13.58 0.15
CA VAL A 169 4.49 12.90 -1.12
C VAL A 169 5.20 13.92 -2.03
N ILE A 170 6.44 13.63 -2.40
CA ILE A 170 7.28 14.60 -3.11
C ILE A 170 6.69 14.96 -4.49
N GLU A 171 6.22 13.96 -5.23
CA GLU A 171 5.68 14.12 -6.58
C GLU A 171 4.16 14.48 -6.60
N LYS A 172 3.57 14.87 -5.46
CA LYS A 172 2.12 15.19 -5.36
C LYS A 172 1.61 16.17 -6.41
N ASN A 173 2.39 17.21 -6.74
CA ASN A 173 2.00 18.19 -7.74
C ASN A 173 2.01 17.60 -9.16
N THR A 174 2.97 16.72 -9.48
CA THR A 174 3.01 15.99 -10.75
C THR A 174 1.82 15.05 -10.87
N VAL A 175 1.56 14.27 -9.81
CA VAL A 175 0.40 13.37 -9.74
C VAL A 175 -0.89 14.16 -9.93
N LYS A 176 -1.06 15.28 -9.20
CA LYS A 176 -2.22 16.14 -9.33
C LYS A 176 -2.41 16.67 -10.76
N ALA A 177 -1.35 17.14 -11.40
CA ALA A 177 -1.41 17.65 -12.76
C ALA A 177 -1.85 16.57 -13.77
N LEU A 178 -1.37 15.34 -13.63
CA LEU A 178 -1.79 14.21 -14.47
C LEU A 178 -3.27 13.87 -14.26
N VAL A 179 -3.71 13.79 -13.00
CA VAL A 179 -5.12 13.49 -12.65
C VAL A 179 -6.06 14.60 -13.17
N ASP A 180 -5.70 15.86 -12.96
CA ASP A 180 -6.49 17.01 -13.43
C ASP A 180 -6.61 17.03 -14.98
N ASN A 181 -5.67 16.42 -15.70
CA ASN A 181 -5.71 16.22 -17.15
C ASN A 181 -6.39 14.91 -17.58
N GLY A 182 -7.01 14.17 -16.66
CA GLY A 182 -7.81 12.98 -16.94
C GLY A 182 -7.02 11.66 -17.03
N THR A 183 -5.71 11.68 -16.74
CA THR A 183 -4.86 10.49 -16.69
C THR A 183 -5.20 9.64 -15.47
N VAL A 184 -5.28 8.32 -15.64
CA VAL A 184 -5.31 7.36 -14.54
C VAL A 184 -3.88 7.19 -14.00
N VAL A 185 -3.66 7.50 -12.74
CA VAL A 185 -2.30 7.54 -12.18
C VAL A 185 -2.07 6.41 -11.19
N ILE A 186 -0.99 5.65 -11.39
CA ILE A 186 -0.47 4.66 -10.44
C ILE A 186 0.71 5.30 -9.72
N THR A 187 0.68 5.36 -8.39
CA THR A 187 1.67 6.12 -7.59
C THR A 187 1.77 5.58 -6.16
N VAL A 188 2.69 6.08 -5.37
CA VAL A 188 3.04 5.63 -4.00
C VAL A 188 3.12 4.12 -3.85
N GLY A 189 3.58 3.42 -4.89
CA GLY A 189 3.75 1.98 -4.89
C GLY A 189 4.63 1.51 -3.74
N GLY A 190 4.18 0.46 -3.03
CA GLY A 190 4.86 -0.06 -1.86
C GLY A 190 4.88 0.87 -0.65
N GLY A 191 4.08 1.94 -0.67
CA GLY A 191 4.11 3.02 0.32
C GLY A 191 5.02 4.18 -0.07
N GLY A 192 5.59 4.16 -1.29
CA GLY A 192 6.56 5.12 -1.79
C GLY A 192 8.00 4.79 -1.37
N ILE A 193 8.96 5.44 -2.01
CA ILE A 193 10.38 5.37 -1.63
C ILE A 193 10.58 6.25 -0.41
N PRO A 194 10.95 5.71 0.76
CA PRO A 194 11.17 6.51 1.95
C PRO A 194 12.37 7.45 1.77
N VAL A 195 12.16 8.74 1.98
CA VAL A 195 13.22 9.74 1.95
C VAL A 195 13.18 10.63 3.19
N VAL A 196 14.34 11.05 3.63
CA VAL A 196 14.50 12.07 4.68
C VAL A 196 15.10 13.34 4.06
N ARG A 197 14.83 14.49 4.68
CA ARG A 197 15.37 15.78 4.23
C ARG A 197 16.51 16.24 5.13
N LYS A 198 17.71 16.42 4.54
CA LYS A 198 18.90 16.94 5.25
C LYS A 198 19.45 18.09 4.42
N ASP A 199 19.67 19.23 5.04
CA ASP A 199 20.23 20.44 4.39
C ASP A 199 19.54 20.79 3.05
N GLY A 200 18.21 20.66 3.03
CA GLY A 200 17.39 20.94 1.86
C GLY A 200 17.36 19.84 0.79
N LYS A 201 18.19 18.80 0.91
CA LYS A 201 18.30 17.68 -0.04
C LYS A 201 17.54 16.46 0.46
N LEU A 202 17.06 15.63 -0.48
CA LEU A 202 16.41 14.36 -0.19
C LEU A 202 17.43 13.22 -0.25
N TYR A 203 17.33 12.31 0.70
CA TYR A 203 18.14 11.09 0.78
C TYR A 203 17.24 9.90 1.04
N GLY A 204 17.42 8.81 0.26
CA GLY A 204 16.77 7.55 0.52
C GLY A 204 17.15 7.00 1.91
N THR A 205 16.19 6.42 2.62
CA THR A 205 16.42 5.79 3.93
C THR A 205 15.91 4.36 3.94
N PRO A 206 16.64 3.40 4.57
CA PRO A 206 16.22 2.01 4.62
C PRO A 206 15.02 1.85 5.56
N ALA A 207 13.83 1.90 4.98
CA ALA A 207 12.54 1.75 5.67
C ALA A 207 11.49 1.23 4.67
N VAL A 208 10.31 0.84 5.16
CA VAL A 208 9.13 0.54 4.33
C VAL A 208 7.92 1.22 4.96
N ILE A 209 7.41 2.21 4.28
CA ILE A 209 6.18 2.90 4.68
C ILE A 209 4.99 1.96 4.45
N ASP A 210 4.07 1.89 5.41
CA ASP A 210 2.83 1.14 5.20
C ASP A 210 1.99 1.80 4.10
N LYS A 211 1.58 1.01 3.10
CA LYS A 211 0.87 1.51 1.92
C LYS A 211 -0.47 2.18 2.26
N ASP A 212 -1.15 1.71 3.31
CA ASP A 212 -2.46 2.25 3.67
C ASP A 212 -2.30 3.68 4.24
N PHE A 213 -1.26 3.92 5.05
CA PHE A 213 -0.92 5.27 5.50
C PHE A 213 -0.43 6.17 4.37
N ALA A 214 0.42 5.65 3.45
CA ALA A 214 0.89 6.42 2.30
C ALA A 214 -0.27 6.79 1.36
N SER A 215 -1.21 5.87 1.14
CA SER A 215 -2.43 6.12 0.35
C SER A 215 -3.34 7.16 1.01
N ALA A 216 -3.50 7.10 2.34
CA ALA A 216 -4.26 8.10 3.09
C ALA A 216 -3.62 9.49 3.00
N LYS A 217 -2.29 9.58 3.14
CA LYS A 217 -1.55 10.84 2.98
C LYS A 217 -1.67 11.39 1.56
N LEU A 218 -1.53 10.54 0.54
CA LEU A 218 -1.74 10.95 -0.86
C LEU A 218 -3.17 11.46 -1.08
N ALA A 219 -4.18 10.75 -0.58
CA ALA A 219 -5.59 11.13 -0.71
C ALA A 219 -5.86 12.49 -0.04
N GLU A 220 -5.27 12.74 1.12
CA GLU A 220 -5.31 14.02 1.82
C GLU A 220 -4.72 15.15 0.95
N LEU A 221 -3.49 14.94 0.41
CA LEU A 221 -2.74 15.93 -0.37
C LEU A 221 -3.37 16.23 -1.74
N LEU A 222 -4.07 15.27 -2.34
CA LEU A 222 -4.79 15.45 -3.61
C LEU A 222 -6.23 15.95 -3.43
N ASP A 223 -6.64 16.25 -2.19
CA ASP A 223 -8.02 16.62 -1.83
C ASP A 223 -9.05 15.61 -2.37
N ALA A 224 -8.76 14.32 -2.22
CA ALA A 224 -9.64 13.26 -2.67
C ALA A 224 -10.94 13.22 -1.84
N ASP A 225 -12.05 12.87 -2.51
CA ASP A 225 -13.35 12.68 -1.86
C ASP A 225 -13.41 11.37 -1.09
N MET A 226 -12.68 10.36 -1.57
CA MET A 226 -12.74 9.02 -1.00
C MET A 226 -11.39 8.31 -1.04
N LEU A 227 -11.09 7.58 0.04
CA LEU A 227 -10.03 6.58 0.11
C LEU A 227 -10.67 5.20 0.14
N VAL A 228 -10.30 4.31 -0.80
CA VAL A 228 -10.77 2.93 -0.85
C VAL A 228 -9.61 2.01 -0.53
N ILE A 229 -9.68 1.31 0.61
CA ILE A 229 -8.67 0.34 1.04
C ILE A 229 -9.19 -1.06 0.75
N LEU A 230 -8.57 -1.73 -0.21
CA LEU A 230 -8.96 -3.07 -0.64
C LEU A 230 -8.24 -4.14 0.19
N THR A 231 -9.01 -5.10 0.67
CA THR A 231 -8.55 -6.16 1.57
C THR A 231 -9.22 -7.50 1.25
N ALA A 232 -8.90 -8.55 2.02
CA ALA A 232 -9.41 -9.90 1.81
C ALA A 232 -10.78 -10.16 2.46
N VAL A 233 -11.37 -9.14 3.12
CA VAL A 233 -12.68 -9.27 3.78
C VAL A 233 -13.61 -8.16 3.32
N GLU A 234 -14.90 -8.47 3.26
CA GLU A 234 -15.91 -7.50 2.81
C GLU A 234 -16.09 -6.34 3.79
N LYS A 235 -16.04 -6.63 5.09
CA LYS A 235 -16.22 -5.63 6.15
C LYS A 235 -15.18 -5.77 7.25
N VAL A 236 -14.84 -4.68 7.89
CA VAL A 236 -14.15 -4.70 9.17
C VAL A 236 -15.05 -5.37 10.20
N ALA A 237 -14.49 -6.23 11.03
CA ALA A 237 -15.25 -6.92 12.07
C ALA A 237 -14.59 -6.77 13.44
N ILE A 238 -15.42 -6.68 14.47
CA ILE A 238 -15.02 -6.92 15.86
C ILE A 238 -15.24 -8.39 16.21
N ASN A 239 -14.51 -8.89 17.21
CA ASN A 239 -14.50 -10.30 17.62
C ASN A 239 -14.21 -11.26 16.46
N PHE A 240 -13.28 -10.85 15.56
CA PHE A 240 -12.95 -11.62 14.36
C PHE A 240 -12.54 -13.06 14.69
N GLY A 241 -13.16 -14.03 13.99
CA GLY A 241 -12.91 -15.45 14.19
C GLY A 241 -13.58 -16.07 15.43
N LYS A 242 -14.41 -15.30 16.15
CA LYS A 242 -15.18 -15.78 17.32
C LYS A 242 -16.65 -15.98 16.95
N PRO A 243 -17.42 -16.75 17.76
CA PRO A 243 -18.85 -16.99 17.52
C PRO A 243 -19.71 -15.73 17.49
N ASP A 244 -19.28 -14.67 18.17
CA ASP A 244 -19.92 -13.36 18.26
C ASP A 244 -19.27 -12.32 17.33
N GLN A 245 -18.59 -12.76 16.25
CA GLN A 245 -18.06 -11.88 15.24
C GLN A 245 -19.16 -11.00 14.65
N LYS A 246 -18.88 -9.69 14.57
CA LYS A 246 -19.82 -8.72 14.02
C LYS A 246 -19.11 -7.84 12.98
N GLY A 247 -19.59 -7.88 11.73
CA GLY A 247 -19.18 -6.94 10.68
C GLY A 247 -19.75 -5.56 10.93
N LEU A 248 -18.98 -4.53 10.60
CA LEU A 248 -19.33 -3.13 10.77
C LEU A 248 -19.65 -2.50 9.40
N ASP A 249 -20.84 -1.90 9.26
CA ASP A 249 -21.22 -1.15 8.05
C ASP A 249 -20.61 0.26 8.07
N THR A 250 -20.60 0.87 9.24
CA THR A 250 -20.02 2.19 9.52
C THR A 250 -19.11 2.12 10.72
N LEU A 251 -18.14 3.02 10.75
CA LEU A 251 -17.19 3.15 11.86
C LEU A 251 -16.81 4.63 11.98
N THR A 252 -17.19 5.24 13.09
CA THR A 252 -16.72 6.59 13.40
C THR A 252 -15.29 6.56 13.94
N PRO A 253 -14.52 7.66 13.84
CA PRO A 253 -13.19 7.73 14.45
C PRO A 253 -13.18 7.41 15.95
N ASP A 254 -14.20 7.82 16.70
CA ASP A 254 -14.28 7.53 18.13
C ASP A 254 -14.54 6.05 18.43
N GLU A 255 -15.42 5.41 17.66
CA GLU A 255 -15.61 3.96 17.74
C GLU A 255 -14.33 3.20 17.33
N ALA A 256 -13.64 3.69 16.28
CA ALA A 256 -12.38 3.10 15.87
C ALA A 256 -11.32 3.15 16.96
N ARG A 257 -11.15 4.31 17.66
CA ARG A 257 -10.25 4.44 18.82
C ARG A 257 -10.60 3.45 19.91
N LYS A 258 -11.88 3.38 20.28
CA LYS A 258 -12.36 2.43 21.29
C LYS A 258 -12.00 0.98 20.92
N TYR A 259 -12.28 0.57 19.69
CA TYR A 259 -11.99 -0.81 19.25
C TYR A 259 -10.49 -1.08 19.10
N ILE A 260 -9.67 -0.06 18.80
CA ILE A 260 -8.21 -0.16 18.82
C ILE A 260 -7.71 -0.41 20.25
N ASP A 261 -8.20 0.33 21.25
CA ASP A 261 -7.84 0.18 22.65
C ASP A 261 -8.27 -1.20 23.18
N GLU A 262 -9.41 -1.70 22.74
CA GLU A 262 -9.90 -3.06 23.02
C GLU A 262 -9.16 -4.16 22.24
N LYS A 263 -8.16 -3.82 21.40
CA LYS A 263 -7.37 -4.75 20.57
C LYS A 263 -8.22 -5.62 19.63
N GLN A 264 -9.29 -5.05 19.08
CA GLN A 264 -10.20 -5.75 18.18
C GLN A 264 -9.58 -6.01 16.80
N PHE A 265 -8.54 -5.25 16.40
CA PHE A 265 -7.95 -5.32 15.06
C PHE A 265 -6.55 -5.94 15.09
N ALA A 266 -6.30 -6.90 14.21
CA ALA A 266 -5.02 -7.59 14.12
C ALA A 266 -3.88 -6.61 13.77
N PRO A 267 -2.80 -6.53 14.58
CA PRO A 267 -1.60 -5.76 14.27
C PRO A 267 -1.00 -6.20 12.93
N GLY A 268 -0.49 -5.27 12.12
CA GLY A 268 0.12 -5.56 10.83
C GLY A 268 -0.83 -5.97 9.70
N SER A 269 -2.14 -6.11 9.99
CA SER A 269 -3.17 -6.44 8.99
C SER A 269 -4.31 -5.43 9.01
N MET A 270 -5.37 -5.63 9.82
CA MET A 270 -6.54 -4.76 9.85
C MET A 270 -6.28 -3.44 10.59
N LEU A 271 -5.47 -3.45 11.65
CA LEU A 271 -5.19 -2.25 12.45
C LEU A 271 -4.65 -1.07 11.62
N PRO A 272 -3.60 -1.21 10.79
CA PRO A 272 -3.10 -0.10 9.99
C PRO A 272 -4.14 0.41 8.97
N LYS A 273 -5.03 -0.44 8.45
CA LYS A 273 -6.11 -0.05 7.53
C LYS A 273 -7.14 0.86 8.23
N VAL A 274 -7.59 0.45 9.41
CA VAL A 274 -8.53 1.23 10.23
C VAL A 274 -7.89 2.57 10.64
N GLN A 275 -6.63 2.57 11.06
CA GLN A 275 -5.92 3.80 11.42
C GLN A 275 -5.73 4.75 10.23
N ALA A 276 -5.39 4.23 9.05
CA ALA A 276 -5.25 5.03 7.83
C ALA A 276 -6.60 5.59 7.38
N ALA A 277 -7.64 4.77 7.41
CA ALA A 277 -9.01 5.18 7.08
C ALA A 277 -9.52 6.28 8.02
N MET A 278 -9.29 6.12 9.32
CA MET A 278 -9.63 7.11 10.36
C MET A 278 -8.89 8.43 10.12
N SER A 279 -7.57 8.38 9.91
CA SER A 279 -6.75 9.56 9.65
C SER A 279 -7.26 10.36 8.43
N PHE A 280 -7.62 9.66 7.35
CA PHE A 280 -8.18 10.30 6.16
C PHE A 280 -9.56 10.91 6.44
N ALA A 281 -10.45 10.20 7.11
CA ALA A 281 -11.80 10.69 7.44
C ALA A 281 -11.75 11.97 8.30
N GLU A 282 -10.80 12.04 9.25
CA GLU A 282 -10.62 13.19 10.14
C GLU A 282 -9.92 14.39 9.47
N SER A 283 -9.23 14.19 8.35
CA SER A 283 -8.43 15.24 7.72
C SER A 283 -9.25 16.37 7.10
N LYS A 284 -10.56 16.13 6.82
CA LYS A 284 -11.50 17.15 6.35
C LYS A 284 -12.95 16.65 6.50
N PRO A 285 -13.90 17.51 6.92
CA PRO A 285 -15.32 17.15 6.95
C PRO A 285 -15.83 16.64 5.60
N GLY A 286 -16.65 15.59 5.63
CA GLY A 286 -17.26 14.99 4.45
C GLY A 286 -16.39 13.97 3.71
N ARG A 287 -15.13 13.75 4.12
CA ARG A 287 -14.29 12.64 3.61
C ARG A 287 -14.78 11.30 4.12
N VAL A 288 -14.72 10.32 3.23
CA VAL A 288 -15.12 8.94 3.53
C VAL A 288 -14.00 7.99 3.14
N ALA A 289 -13.57 7.15 4.08
CA ALA A 289 -12.77 5.99 3.72
C ALA A 289 -13.65 4.74 3.69
N LEU A 290 -13.41 3.87 2.72
CA LEU A 290 -14.09 2.59 2.54
C LEU A 290 -13.07 1.45 2.67
N ILE A 291 -13.38 0.46 3.50
CA ILE A 291 -12.61 -0.79 3.59
C ILE A 291 -13.49 -1.92 3.09
N THR A 292 -13.07 -2.61 2.01
CA THR A 292 -13.89 -3.68 1.40
C THR A 292 -13.05 -4.62 0.52
N LEU A 293 -13.70 -5.63 -0.06
CA LEU A 293 -13.17 -6.50 -1.12
C LEU A 293 -13.03 -5.74 -2.45
N LEU A 294 -12.09 -6.15 -3.30
CA LEU A 294 -11.90 -5.57 -4.63
C LEU A 294 -13.19 -5.67 -5.47
N GLU A 295 -13.79 -6.85 -5.54
CA GLU A 295 -15.00 -7.15 -6.31
C GLU A 295 -16.23 -6.39 -5.80
N LYS A 296 -16.15 -5.88 -4.57
CA LYS A 296 -17.21 -5.12 -3.90
C LYS A 296 -16.96 -3.61 -3.89
N ALA A 297 -15.88 -3.15 -4.51
CA ALA A 297 -15.49 -1.73 -4.47
C ALA A 297 -16.59 -0.82 -5.03
N ALA A 298 -17.18 -1.14 -6.18
CA ALA A 298 -18.24 -0.34 -6.79
C ALA A 298 -19.50 -0.27 -5.89
N GLU A 299 -19.98 -1.41 -5.39
CA GLU A 299 -21.11 -1.47 -4.46
C GLU A 299 -20.82 -0.70 -3.16
N GLY A 300 -19.57 -0.79 -2.65
CA GLY A 300 -19.14 -0.08 -1.45
C GLY A 300 -19.08 1.44 -1.63
N ILE A 301 -18.63 1.93 -2.79
CA ILE A 301 -18.62 3.36 -3.12
C ILE A 301 -20.05 3.91 -3.21
N GLU A 302 -21.01 3.11 -3.66
CA GLU A 302 -22.43 3.43 -3.64
C GLU A 302 -23.07 3.30 -2.24
N GLY A 303 -22.35 2.81 -1.24
CA GLY A 303 -22.82 2.65 0.14
C GLY A 303 -23.63 1.38 0.41
N LYS A 304 -23.56 0.38 -0.48
CA LYS A 304 -24.34 -0.87 -0.36
C LYS A 304 -23.62 -1.92 0.47
N THR A 305 -22.30 -1.86 0.58
CA THR A 305 -21.48 -2.81 1.32
C THR A 305 -20.15 -2.21 1.77
N GLY A 306 -19.29 -3.01 2.43
CA GLY A 306 -18.03 -2.58 3.01
C GLY A 306 -18.20 -1.87 4.35
N THR A 307 -17.10 -1.41 4.92
CA THR A 307 -17.09 -0.56 6.13
C THR A 307 -16.72 0.86 5.75
N ARG A 308 -17.62 1.79 5.98
CA ARG A 308 -17.40 3.23 5.75
C ARG A 308 -16.87 3.87 7.04
N VAL A 309 -15.68 4.46 6.96
CA VAL A 309 -15.10 5.24 8.06
C VAL A 309 -15.33 6.72 7.74
N GLN A 310 -16.06 7.41 8.60
CA GLN A 310 -16.46 8.81 8.41
C GLN A 310 -16.79 9.48 9.75
N MET A 311 -16.65 10.82 9.80
CA MET A 311 -17.08 11.62 10.97
C MET A 311 -18.60 11.70 11.07
#